data_52501ffed81e6c055d8a7e93452c366a
#
_entry.id   52501ffed81e6c055d8a7e93452c366a
#
_cell.length_a   1.000
_cell.length_b   1.000
_cell.length_c   1.000
_cell.angle_alpha   90.00
_cell.angle_beta   90.00
_cell.angle_gamma   90.00
#
_symmetry.space_group_name_H-M   'P 1'
#
loop_
_entity.id
_entity.type
_entity.pdbx_description
1 polymer ?
#
loop_
_entity_poly.entity_id
_entity_poly.type
_entity_poly.pdbx_seq_one_letter_code
_entity_poly.pdbx_strand_id
1 'polypeptide(L)'
;MRLGLIRCFTKTQAGVLMWQINQTDALAGGLFLLAALAYLFTFITRRKSRTAAPRMPEAALAADTLMHQAAERGTRLNFYLGNGFTGAYPDLAGDSGLAMQGLAARRALFNDHAAQSLAGDAGLALISQMVTQGFYEQAIASELFRPEMAGWSGPSPWAGLAGFLPELRNADNEAIILAGHTSSAGLLALDLASQERVISISSSSSLSGQAAAFLAADMFSLGEDALQTTLAESAGAKAAVDAQDLLRMLIALGLLAAAVLKLTGVLP
;
A
#
# COMPACT_ATOMS: atom_id res chain seq x y z
N MET A 1 1.08 53.49 -22.62
CA MET A 1 1.11 53.51 -24.08
C MET A 1 1.82 52.25 -24.57
N ARG A 2 1.10 51.24 -24.99
CA ARG A 2 1.28 50.28 -26.05
C ARG A 2 0.31 49.14 -25.84
N LEU A 3 -0.81 49.25 -26.53
CA LEU A 3 -1.71 48.18 -26.90
C LEU A 3 -0.96 47.24 -27.85
N GLY A 4 -1.13 45.95 -27.68
CA GLY A 4 -0.52 44.97 -28.56
C GLY A 4 -1.22 43.64 -28.52
N LEU A 5 -2.23 43.50 -29.38
CA LEU A 5 -2.60 42.30 -30.13
C LEU A 5 -3.28 41.13 -29.40
N ILE A 6 -4.58 41.28 -29.32
CA ILE A 6 -5.53 40.18 -29.43
C ILE A 6 -5.33 39.49 -30.78
N ARG A 7 -4.71 38.31 -30.79
CA ARG A 7 -4.70 37.45 -32.00
C ARG A 7 -6.03 36.73 -32.08
N CYS A 8 -6.80 37.09 -33.10
CA CYS A 8 -7.93 36.34 -33.65
C CYS A 8 -7.60 34.85 -33.78
N PHE A 9 -8.33 34.04 -33.07
CA PHE A 9 -8.44 32.61 -33.37
C PHE A 9 -9.28 32.48 -34.64
N THR A 10 -8.63 32.27 -35.77
CA THR A 10 -9.28 31.88 -36.99
C THR A 10 -9.82 30.46 -36.87
N LYS A 11 -11.13 30.37 -36.90
CA LYS A 11 -11.94 29.20 -37.12
C LYS A 11 -11.57 28.60 -38.50
N THR A 12 -10.86 27.48 -38.52
CA THR A 12 -10.95 26.48 -39.59
C THR A 12 -9.93 25.37 -39.29
N GLN A 13 -10.39 24.30 -38.73
CA GLN A 13 -10.08 22.91 -39.09
C GLN A 13 -10.89 21.98 -38.19
N ALA A 14 -12.15 21.78 -38.55
CA ALA A 14 -12.84 20.54 -38.25
C ALA A 14 -12.23 19.46 -39.16
N GLY A 15 -11.05 19.03 -38.83
CA GLY A 15 -10.30 17.97 -39.53
C GLY A 15 -9.87 16.99 -38.45
N VAL A 16 -10.63 15.88 -38.41
CA VAL A 16 -10.19 14.56 -37.95
C VAL A 16 -9.03 14.64 -36.93
N LEU A 17 -9.39 14.57 -35.65
CA LEU A 17 -8.46 14.18 -34.60
C LEU A 17 -8.08 12.72 -34.90
N MET A 18 -7.22 12.51 -35.90
CA MET A 18 -6.48 11.26 -36.01
C MET A 18 -5.61 11.22 -34.76
N TRP A 19 -6.03 10.44 -33.82
CA TRP A 19 -5.16 9.96 -32.75
C TRP A 19 -3.95 9.34 -33.45
N GLN A 20 -2.89 10.08 -33.63
CA GLN A 20 -1.59 9.48 -33.92
C GLN A 20 -1.23 8.74 -32.64
N ILE A 21 -1.65 7.49 -32.55
CA ILE A 21 -1.21 6.56 -31.52
C ILE A 21 0.30 6.45 -31.72
N ASN A 22 1.05 7.11 -30.86
CA ASN A 22 2.49 7.02 -30.84
C ASN A 22 2.85 5.54 -30.62
N GLN A 23 3.92 5.04 -31.22
CA GLN A 23 4.31 3.63 -31.05
C GLN A 23 4.45 3.24 -29.57
N THR A 24 4.85 4.19 -28.71
CA THR A 24 4.92 4.02 -27.25
C THR A 24 3.53 3.83 -26.63
N ASP A 25 2.50 4.54 -27.10
CA ASP A 25 1.14 4.43 -26.58
C ASP A 25 0.49 3.11 -27.03
N ALA A 26 0.78 2.66 -28.26
CA ALA A 26 0.33 1.37 -28.75
C ALA A 26 0.96 0.20 -27.96
N LEU A 27 2.25 0.29 -27.61
CA LEU A 27 2.93 -0.69 -26.78
C LEU A 27 2.38 -0.69 -25.34
N ALA A 28 2.16 0.47 -24.75
CA ALA A 28 1.58 0.59 -23.42
C ALA A 28 0.15 0.02 -23.39
N GLY A 29 -0.67 0.34 -24.38
CA GLY A 29 -2.02 -0.21 -24.53
C GLY A 29 -2.02 -1.73 -24.73
N GLY A 30 -1.08 -2.25 -25.51
CA GLY A 30 -0.90 -3.69 -25.72
C GLY A 30 -0.52 -4.43 -24.43
N LEU A 31 0.41 -3.87 -23.63
CA LEU A 31 0.81 -4.42 -22.35
C LEU A 31 -0.35 -4.39 -21.33
N PHE A 32 -1.11 -3.30 -21.29
CA PHE A 32 -2.28 -3.19 -20.44
C PHE A 32 -3.35 -4.23 -20.79
N LEU A 33 -3.63 -4.41 -22.09
CA LEU A 33 -4.59 -5.39 -22.56
C LEU A 33 -4.14 -6.83 -22.24
N LEU A 34 -2.86 -7.12 -22.38
CA LEU A 34 -2.27 -8.40 -22.04
C LEU A 34 -2.37 -8.67 -20.54
N ALA A 35 -2.10 -7.66 -19.69
CA ALA A 35 -2.27 -7.76 -18.25
C ALA A 35 -3.73 -8.00 -17.86
N ALA A 36 -4.68 -7.29 -18.48
CA ALA A 36 -6.11 -7.46 -18.25
C ALA A 36 -6.60 -8.87 -18.67
N LEU A 37 -6.12 -9.38 -19.80
CA LEU A 37 -6.44 -10.74 -20.25
C LEU A 37 -5.85 -11.81 -19.33
N ALA A 38 -4.61 -11.63 -18.88
CA ALA A 38 -3.98 -12.53 -17.92
C ALA A 38 -4.77 -12.56 -16.60
N TYR A 39 -5.18 -11.39 -16.10
CA TYR A 39 -6.02 -11.29 -14.91
C TYR A 39 -7.37 -11.98 -15.10
N LEU A 40 -8.05 -11.74 -16.20
CA LEU A 40 -9.34 -12.35 -16.51
C LEU A 40 -9.23 -13.87 -16.62
N PHE A 41 -8.18 -14.36 -17.27
CA PHE A 41 -7.91 -15.79 -17.43
C PHE A 41 -7.68 -16.46 -16.07
N THR A 42 -6.82 -15.89 -15.22
CA THR A 42 -6.56 -16.41 -13.88
C THR A 42 -7.80 -16.35 -12.99
N PHE A 43 -8.58 -15.27 -13.08
CA PHE A 43 -9.83 -15.12 -12.34
C PHE A 43 -10.85 -16.19 -12.71
N ILE A 44 -11.03 -16.49 -14.01
CA ILE A 44 -11.98 -17.51 -14.50
C ILE A 44 -11.52 -18.91 -14.12
N THR A 45 -10.23 -19.22 -14.30
CA THR A 45 -9.69 -20.56 -14.02
C THR A 45 -9.70 -20.87 -12.53
N ARG A 46 -9.38 -19.89 -11.68
CA ARG A 46 -9.36 -20.09 -10.22
C ARG A 46 -10.73 -20.08 -9.56
N ARG A 47 -11.75 -19.53 -10.16
CA ARG A 47 -13.10 -19.64 -9.64
C ARG A 47 -13.55 -21.10 -9.44
N LYS A 48 -12.92 -22.05 -10.16
CA LYS A 48 -13.19 -23.49 -10.06
C LYS A 48 -12.18 -24.28 -9.20
N SER A 49 -11.04 -23.72 -8.87
CA SER A 49 -9.98 -24.44 -8.16
C SER A 49 -9.88 -24.01 -6.69
N ARG A 50 -10.03 -24.96 -5.78
CA ARG A 50 -9.69 -24.81 -4.35
C ARG A 50 -8.17 -24.94 -4.17
N THR A 51 -7.39 -24.13 -4.86
CA THR A 51 -5.94 -24.16 -4.70
C THR A 51 -5.52 -23.53 -3.38
N ALA A 52 -4.37 -23.99 -2.86
CA ALA A 52 -3.79 -23.57 -1.59
C ALA A 52 -3.78 -22.04 -1.45
N ALA A 53 -4.10 -21.56 -0.25
CA ALA A 53 -3.99 -20.15 0.07
C ALA A 53 -2.57 -19.67 -0.25
N PRO A 54 -2.40 -18.45 -0.81
CA PRO A 54 -1.07 -17.89 -1.00
C PRO A 54 -0.35 -17.87 0.34
N ARG A 55 0.96 -18.12 0.33
CA ARG A 55 1.78 -18.07 1.53
C ARG A 55 1.80 -16.63 2.02
N MET A 56 1.21 -16.39 3.19
CA MET A 56 1.29 -15.08 3.82
C MET A 56 2.71 -14.85 4.34
N PRO A 57 3.28 -13.65 4.15
CA PRO A 57 4.52 -13.24 4.77
C PRO A 57 4.45 -13.39 6.30
N GLU A 58 5.57 -13.70 6.93
CA GLU A 58 5.62 -13.91 8.39
C GLU A 58 5.16 -12.67 9.17
N ALA A 59 5.56 -11.49 8.72
CA ALA A 59 5.12 -10.22 9.32
C ALA A 59 3.61 -9.99 9.22
N ALA A 60 2.96 -10.47 8.15
CA ALA A 60 1.51 -10.37 8.00
C ALA A 60 0.77 -11.32 8.96
N LEU A 61 1.28 -12.55 9.13
CA LEU A 61 0.75 -13.50 10.11
C LEU A 61 0.92 -12.98 11.53
N ALA A 62 2.06 -12.37 11.82
CA ALA A 62 2.33 -11.75 13.11
C ALA A 62 1.39 -10.57 13.37
N ALA A 63 1.20 -9.69 12.39
CA ALA A 63 0.26 -8.59 12.50
C ALA A 63 -1.17 -9.09 12.79
N ASP A 64 -1.61 -10.15 12.11
CA ASP A 64 -2.90 -10.77 12.35
C ASP A 64 -3.03 -11.30 13.78
N THR A 65 -2.00 -11.98 14.27
CA THR A 65 -1.95 -12.50 15.65
C THR A 65 -2.00 -11.36 16.68
N LEU A 66 -1.22 -10.29 16.46
CA LEU A 66 -1.21 -9.12 17.35
C LEU A 66 -2.56 -8.37 17.33
N MET A 67 -3.25 -8.30 16.20
CA MET A 67 -4.60 -7.74 16.14
C MET A 67 -5.58 -8.54 17.02
N HIS A 68 -5.48 -9.87 17.02
CA HIS A 68 -6.30 -10.70 17.91
C HIS A 68 -5.92 -10.53 19.37
N GLN A 69 -4.63 -10.52 19.70
CA GLN A 69 -4.15 -10.33 21.08
C GLN A 69 -4.56 -8.96 21.64
N ALA A 70 -4.41 -7.90 20.84
CA ALA A 70 -4.83 -6.56 21.23
C ALA A 70 -6.35 -6.51 21.49
N ALA A 71 -7.15 -7.19 20.64
CA ALA A 71 -8.58 -7.28 20.83
C ALA A 71 -8.96 -8.04 22.13
N GLU A 72 -8.26 -9.13 22.44
CA GLU A 72 -8.51 -9.92 23.65
C GLU A 72 -8.05 -9.22 24.94
N ARG A 73 -6.96 -8.47 24.88
CA ARG A 73 -6.38 -7.76 26.04
C ARG A 73 -6.95 -6.37 26.25
N GLY A 74 -7.73 -5.85 25.29
CA GLY A 74 -8.20 -4.46 25.30
C GLY A 74 -7.07 -3.45 25.12
N THR A 75 -5.94 -3.84 24.52
CA THR A 75 -4.80 -2.96 24.26
C THR A 75 -4.90 -2.29 22.89
N ARG A 76 -4.08 -1.26 22.66
CA ARG A 76 -4.10 -0.46 21.44
C ARG A 76 -3.07 -0.94 20.44
N LEU A 77 -3.44 -0.88 19.15
CA LEU A 77 -2.51 -0.98 18.02
C LEU A 77 -2.34 0.40 17.39
N ASN A 78 -1.09 0.81 17.22
CA ASN A 78 -0.75 2.07 16.58
C ASN A 78 -0.16 1.84 15.19
N PHE A 79 -0.75 2.49 14.18
CA PHE A 79 -0.32 2.43 12.79
C PHE A 79 0.35 3.75 12.40
N TYR A 80 1.51 3.66 11.79
CA TYR A 80 2.10 4.76 11.04
C TYR A 80 2.04 4.44 9.55
N LEU A 81 1.19 5.16 8.85
CA LEU A 81 1.02 5.03 7.41
C LEU A 81 1.95 6.04 6.73
N GLY A 82 3.15 5.68 6.41
CA GLY A 82 4.17 6.53 5.81
C GLY A 82 3.71 7.72 4.95
N ASN A 83 4.55 8.11 4.00
CA ASN A 83 4.26 9.17 3.02
C ASN A 83 4.07 8.54 1.64
N GLY A 84 3.65 9.33 0.63
CA GLY A 84 3.70 8.89 -0.77
C GLY A 84 2.35 8.71 -1.45
N PHE A 85 1.24 9.08 -0.81
CA PHE A 85 -0.07 9.05 -1.46
C PHE A 85 -0.28 10.23 -2.42
N THR A 86 0.23 11.42 -2.06
CA THR A 86 0.10 12.65 -2.84
C THR A 86 1.19 12.84 -3.89
N GLY A 87 2.08 11.88 -4.08
CA GLY A 87 3.10 11.90 -5.12
C GLY A 87 2.56 11.67 -6.53
N ALA A 88 3.41 11.84 -7.53
CA ALA A 88 3.08 11.58 -8.94
C ALA A 88 2.65 10.10 -9.18
N TYR A 89 3.02 9.21 -8.28
CA TYR A 89 2.67 7.79 -8.31
C TYR A 89 2.20 7.37 -6.92
N PRO A 90 0.90 7.02 -6.77
CA PRO A 90 0.38 6.47 -5.51
C PRO A 90 1.16 5.22 -5.11
N ASP A 91 1.56 5.16 -3.85
CA ASP A 91 2.30 4.01 -3.34
C ASP A 91 1.35 2.91 -2.87
N LEU A 92 1.44 1.74 -3.52
CA LEU A 92 0.65 0.55 -3.15
C LEU A 92 0.92 0.06 -1.72
N ALA A 93 2.09 0.39 -1.15
CA ALA A 93 2.37 0.03 0.24
C ALA A 93 1.53 0.85 1.24
N GLY A 94 1.15 2.08 0.88
CA GLY A 94 0.17 2.86 1.62
C GLY A 94 -1.20 2.20 1.64
N ASP A 95 -1.63 1.65 0.51
CA ASP A 95 -2.89 0.92 0.39
C ASP A 95 -2.90 -0.37 1.24
N SER A 96 -1.78 -1.12 1.26
CA SER A 96 -1.66 -2.29 2.12
C SER A 96 -1.74 -1.93 3.61
N GLY A 97 -1.13 -0.81 4.01
CA GLY A 97 -1.21 -0.28 5.36
C GLY A 97 -2.64 0.11 5.76
N LEU A 98 -3.37 0.78 4.85
CA LEU A 98 -4.79 1.11 5.04
C LEU A 98 -5.67 -0.12 5.21
N ALA A 99 -5.42 -1.16 4.41
CA ALA A 99 -6.18 -2.39 4.51
C ALA A 99 -5.90 -3.12 5.84
N MET A 100 -4.65 -3.15 6.32
CA MET A 100 -4.30 -3.67 7.66
C MET A 100 -4.97 -2.87 8.77
N GLN A 101 -4.93 -1.55 8.69
CA GLN A 101 -5.62 -0.67 9.64
C GLN A 101 -7.11 -0.94 9.66
N GLY A 102 -7.75 -1.10 8.49
CA GLY A 102 -9.16 -1.43 8.39
C GLY A 102 -9.52 -2.75 9.08
N LEU A 103 -8.67 -3.79 8.91
CA LEU A 103 -8.85 -5.06 9.63
C LEU A 103 -8.71 -4.87 11.14
N ALA A 104 -7.72 -4.12 11.59
CA ALA A 104 -7.53 -3.83 13.02
C ALA A 104 -8.71 -3.03 13.59
N ALA A 105 -9.19 -2.00 12.90
CA ALA A 105 -10.36 -1.24 13.29
C ALA A 105 -11.60 -2.12 13.42
N ARG A 106 -11.81 -3.04 12.48
CA ARG A 106 -12.93 -3.99 12.52
C ARG A 106 -12.84 -4.95 13.71
N ARG A 107 -11.65 -5.42 14.08
CA ARG A 107 -11.45 -6.33 15.21
C ARG A 107 -11.54 -5.62 16.55
N ALA A 108 -11.05 -4.39 16.61
CA ALA A 108 -11.04 -3.57 17.82
C ALA A 108 -12.31 -2.71 18.00
N LEU A 109 -13.38 -2.97 17.24
CA LEU A 109 -14.61 -2.16 17.22
C LEU A 109 -15.25 -1.93 18.57
N PHE A 110 -15.17 -2.92 19.45
CA PHE A 110 -15.76 -2.91 20.79
C PHE A 110 -14.71 -2.92 21.91
N ASN A 111 -13.46 -2.66 21.57
CA ASN A 111 -12.38 -2.55 22.55
C ASN A 111 -12.43 -1.20 23.25
N ASP A 112 -11.96 -1.18 24.50
CA ASP A 112 -11.79 0.05 25.27
C ASP A 112 -10.79 0.99 24.58
N HIS A 113 -9.80 0.44 23.90
CA HIS A 113 -8.78 1.17 23.16
C HIS A 113 -8.86 0.82 21.66
N ALA A 114 -9.40 1.76 20.89
CA ALA A 114 -9.48 1.64 19.44
C ALA A 114 -8.08 1.67 18.78
N ALA A 115 -7.94 0.97 17.66
CA ALA A 115 -6.75 1.09 16.84
C ALA A 115 -6.60 2.53 16.33
N GLN A 116 -5.39 3.08 16.43
CA GLN A 116 -5.08 4.44 16.01
C GLN A 116 -4.15 4.42 14.81
N SER A 117 -4.37 5.31 13.85
CA SER A 117 -3.49 5.46 12.70
C SER A 117 -3.08 6.91 12.50
N LEU A 118 -1.80 7.12 12.27
CA LEU A 118 -1.25 8.41 11.91
C LEU A 118 -0.53 8.29 10.56
N ALA A 119 -0.84 9.19 9.64
CA ALA A 119 -0.23 9.22 8.33
C ALA A 119 0.71 10.42 8.18
N GLY A 120 1.83 10.21 7.50
CA GLY A 120 2.75 11.28 7.14
C GLY A 120 2.26 12.13 5.97
N ASP A 121 1.19 11.71 5.30
CA ASP A 121 0.57 12.37 4.15
C ASP A 121 -0.89 12.70 4.47
N ALA A 122 -1.30 13.94 4.20
CA ALA A 122 -2.65 14.42 4.52
C ALA A 122 -3.74 13.68 3.72
N GLY A 123 -3.46 13.31 2.46
CA GLY A 123 -4.41 12.54 1.64
C GLY A 123 -4.62 11.14 2.22
N LEU A 124 -3.52 10.48 2.63
CA LEU A 124 -3.56 9.17 3.26
C LEU A 124 -4.27 9.22 4.62
N ALA A 125 -4.06 10.29 5.39
CA ALA A 125 -4.76 10.52 6.65
C ALA A 125 -6.28 10.62 6.46
N LEU A 126 -6.71 11.37 5.43
CA LEU A 126 -8.14 11.52 5.11
C LEU A 126 -8.75 10.17 4.71
N ILE A 127 -8.08 9.40 3.84
CA ILE A 127 -8.56 8.08 3.42
C ILE A 127 -8.59 7.13 4.61
N SER A 128 -7.57 7.12 5.45
CA SER A 128 -7.50 6.36 6.69
C SER A 128 -8.70 6.64 7.60
N GLN A 129 -9.06 7.92 7.75
CA GLN A 129 -10.23 8.33 8.50
C GLN A 129 -11.53 7.81 7.88
N MET A 130 -11.69 7.95 6.56
CA MET A 130 -12.85 7.44 5.83
C MET A 130 -12.99 5.92 5.93
N VAL A 131 -11.88 5.18 5.81
CA VAL A 131 -11.85 3.72 5.93
C VAL A 131 -12.27 3.31 7.35
N THR A 132 -11.70 3.93 8.37
CA THR A 132 -12.06 3.64 9.77
C THR A 132 -13.54 3.96 10.02
N GLN A 133 -14.00 5.13 9.65
CA GLN A 133 -15.41 5.51 9.77
C GLN A 133 -16.34 4.51 9.10
N GLY A 134 -16.02 4.10 7.86
CA GLY A 134 -16.81 3.12 7.12
C GLY A 134 -16.97 1.78 7.82
N PHE A 135 -15.94 1.31 8.56
CA PHE A 135 -16.06 0.09 9.35
C PHE A 135 -16.99 0.26 10.56
N TYR A 136 -16.93 1.40 11.26
CA TYR A 136 -17.84 1.71 12.36
C TYR A 136 -19.30 1.86 11.88
N GLU A 137 -19.52 2.47 10.71
CA GLU A 137 -20.84 2.57 10.10
C GLU A 137 -21.41 1.20 9.70
N GLN A 138 -20.58 0.34 9.07
CA GLN A 138 -20.98 -1.02 8.69
C GLN A 138 -21.34 -1.90 9.91
N ALA A 139 -20.73 -1.65 11.04
CA ALA A 139 -21.00 -2.36 12.29
C ALA A 139 -22.15 -1.76 13.10
N ILE A 140 -22.82 -0.72 12.57
CA ILE A 140 -23.90 0.00 13.28
C ILE A 140 -23.40 0.57 14.64
N ALA A 141 -22.16 1.01 14.67
CA ALA A 141 -21.46 1.53 15.85
C ALA A 141 -20.85 2.92 15.58
N SER A 142 -21.50 3.73 14.73
CA SER A 142 -20.99 5.03 14.28
C SER A 142 -20.75 6.01 15.43
N GLU A 143 -21.44 5.87 16.56
CA GLU A 143 -21.25 6.66 17.77
C GLU A 143 -19.92 6.39 18.49
N LEU A 144 -19.29 5.26 18.23
CA LEU A 144 -17.97 4.91 18.78
C LEU A 144 -16.82 5.47 17.96
N PHE A 145 -17.09 5.89 16.72
CA PHE A 145 -16.06 6.49 15.88
C PHE A 145 -15.64 7.86 16.42
N ARG A 146 -14.34 8.05 16.52
CA ARG A 146 -13.71 9.33 16.88
C ARG A 146 -12.72 9.74 15.80
N PRO A 147 -12.77 10.99 15.31
CA PRO A 147 -11.86 11.47 14.27
C PRO A 147 -10.38 11.34 14.64
N GLU A 148 -10.06 11.32 15.95
CA GLU A 148 -8.70 11.18 16.46
C GLU A 148 -8.10 9.78 16.24
N MET A 149 -8.93 8.78 15.90
CA MET A 149 -8.47 7.41 15.58
C MET A 149 -7.65 7.35 14.29
N ALA A 150 -7.80 8.35 13.41
CA ALA A 150 -7.03 8.46 12.19
C ALA A 150 -6.67 9.92 11.93
N GLY A 151 -5.38 10.22 11.82
CA GLY A 151 -4.93 11.60 11.73
C GLY A 151 -3.70 11.80 10.87
N TRP A 152 -3.40 13.07 10.65
CA TRP A 152 -2.18 13.50 10.00
C TRP A 152 -1.13 13.87 11.04
N SER A 153 0.04 13.30 10.94
CA SER A 153 1.12 13.48 11.91
C SER A 153 2.11 14.59 11.57
N GLY A 154 2.25 14.97 10.30
CA GLY A 154 3.14 16.09 9.94
C GLY A 154 3.49 16.18 8.45
N PRO A 155 3.98 17.34 8.00
CA PRO A 155 4.17 17.67 6.58
C PRO A 155 5.45 17.08 5.94
N SER A 156 6.27 16.40 6.69
CA SER A 156 7.50 15.77 6.20
C SER A 156 7.72 14.43 6.88
N PRO A 157 8.54 13.52 6.33
CA PRO A 157 8.81 12.21 6.96
C PRO A 157 9.28 12.32 8.41
N TRP A 158 10.13 13.28 8.71
CA TRP A 158 10.65 13.52 10.07
C TRP A 158 9.59 14.13 10.99
N ALA A 159 8.85 15.13 10.51
CA ALA A 159 7.78 15.75 11.28
C ALA A 159 6.63 14.76 11.52
N GLY A 160 6.29 13.95 10.52
CA GLY A 160 5.29 12.91 10.66
C GLY A 160 5.64 11.88 11.72
N LEU A 161 6.87 11.40 11.71
CA LEU A 161 7.34 10.51 12.76
C LEU A 161 7.42 11.19 14.13
N ALA A 162 7.91 12.42 14.20
CA ALA A 162 7.92 13.16 15.46
C ALA A 162 6.52 13.31 16.08
N GLY A 163 5.49 13.49 15.24
CA GLY A 163 4.08 13.49 15.67
C GLY A 163 3.57 12.12 16.11
N PHE A 164 4.16 11.03 15.60
CA PHE A 164 3.80 9.66 15.97
C PHE A 164 4.49 9.16 17.25
N LEU A 165 5.72 9.60 17.52
CA LEU A 165 6.50 9.12 18.67
C LEU A 165 5.79 9.21 20.04
N PRO A 166 4.99 10.24 20.35
CA PRO A 166 4.26 10.29 21.62
C PRO A 166 3.31 9.12 21.84
N GLU A 167 2.71 8.59 20.74
CA GLU A 167 1.77 7.47 20.82
C GLU A 167 2.45 6.16 21.26
N LEU A 168 3.77 6.04 21.06
CA LEU A 168 4.55 4.85 21.47
C LEU A 168 4.70 4.74 22.98
N ARG A 169 4.63 5.86 23.69
CA ARG A 169 4.79 5.93 25.15
C ARG A 169 3.50 5.67 25.91
N ASN A 170 2.40 5.44 25.23
CA ASN A 170 1.15 5.09 25.88
C ASN A 170 1.26 3.68 26.49
N ALA A 171 0.94 3.55 27.77
CA ALA A 171 1.05 2.28 28.50
C ALA A 171 0.19 1.15 27.92
N ASP A 172 -0.87 1.51 27.20
CA ASP A 172 -1.84 0.55 26.64
C ASP A 172 -1.45 0.09 25.22
N ASN A 173 -0.22 0.36 24.77
CA ASN A 173 0.25 0.06 23.44
C ASN A 173 0.76 -1.38 23.34
N GLU A 174 0.10 -2.26 22.57
CA GLU A 174 0.52 -3.64 22.34
C GLU A 174 1.60 -3.71 21.26
N ALA A 175 1.37 -3.03 20.14
CA ALA A 175 2.28 -3.07 19.01
C ALA A 175 2.19 -1.82 18.15
N ILE A 176 3.26 -1.57 17.42
CA ILE A 176 3.30 -0.58 16.35
C ILE A 176 3.46 -1.25 14.98
N ILE A 177 2.78 -0.70 14.01
CA ILE A 177 2.84 -1.17 12.63
C ILE A 177 3.20 0.01 11.74
N LEU A 178 4.41 0.00 11.19
CA LEU A 178 4.86 0.98 10.21
C LEU A 178 4.60 0.40 8.81
N ALA A 179 3.70 1.01 8.06
CA ALA A 179 3.35 0.56 6.71
C ALA A 179 3.41 1.71 5.71
N GLY A 180 3.68 1.39 4.44
CA GLY A 180 3.72 2.40 3.38
C GLY A 180 5.11 2.92 3.08
N HIS A 181 5.20 4.12 2.51
CA HIS A 181 6.47 4.74 2.20
C HIS A 181 7.08 5.39 3.45
N THR A 182 7.75 4.59 4.27
CA THR A 182 8.56 5.10 5.39
C THR A 182 9.98 5.36 4.93
N SER A 183 10.57 6.47 5.37
CA SER A 183 11.97 6.79 5.12
C SER A 183 12.88 6.16 6.19
N SER A 184 14.19 6.45 6.13
CA SER A 184 15.13 6.11 7.21
C SER A 184 14.73 6.69 8.58
N ALA A 185 13.89 7.72 8.60
CA ALA A 185 13.32 8.27 9.83
C ALA A 185 12.54 7.20 10.65
N GLY A 186 11.95 6.20 9.99
CA GLY A 186 11.28 5.05 10.63
C GLY A 186 12.14 4.34 11.67
N LEU A 187 13.48 4.41 11.51
CA LEU A 187 14.41 3.84 12.49
C LEU A 187 14.21 4.41 13.91
N LEU A 188 13.88 5.70 14.03
CA LEU A 188 13.63 6.32 15.35
C LEU A 188 12.39 5.73 16.04
N ALA A 189 11.33 5.46 15.30
CA ALA A 189 10.14 4.86 15.87
C ALA A 189 10.39 3.42 16.29
N LEU A 190 11.14 2.67 15.48
CA LEU A 190 11.50 1.28 15.80
C LEU A 190 12.44 1.19 16.98
N ASP A 191 13.43 2.08 17.08
CA ASP A 191 14.33 2.15 18.23
C ASP A 191 13.57 2.50 19.52
N LEU A 192 12.68 3.51 19.47
CA LEU A 192 11.85 3.86 20.61
C LEU A 192 10.91 2.69 21.01
N ALA A 193 10.31 2.00 20.05
CA ALA A 193 9.47 0.84 20.33
C ALA A 193 10.25 -0.25 21.07
N SER A 194 11.49 -0.52 20.64
CA SER A 194 12.38 -1.46 21.33
C SER A 194 12.69 -1.01 22.75
N GLN A 195 12.93 0.29 22.99
CA GLN A 195 13.17 0.84 24.34
C GLN A 195 11.94 0.70 25.24
N GLU A 196 10.75 0.97 24.72
CA GLU A 196 9.46 0.86 25.44
C GLU A 196 8.94 -0.59 25.50
N ARG A 197 9.64 -1.55 24.89
CA ARG A 197 9.27 -2.97 24.79
C ARG A 197 7.93 -3.22 24.09
N VAL A 198 7.61 -2.38 23.13
CA VAL A 198 6.44 -2.49 22.26
C VAL A 198 6.84 -3.27 21.02
N ILE A 199 6.05 -4.27 20.64
CA ILE A 199 6.33 -5.08 19.44
C ILE A 199 6.23 -4.21 18.19
N SER A 200 7.23 -4.30 17.33
CA SER A 200 7.32 -3.50 16.12
C SER A 200 7.24 -4.34 14.83
N ILE A 201 6.32 -3.97 13.96
CA ILE A 201 6.21 -4.55 12.62
C ILE A 201 6.46 -3.44 11.60
N SER A 202 7.32 -3.68 10.62
CA SER A 202 7.58 -2.71 9.57
C SER A 202 7.48 -3.31 8.17
N SER A 203 6.76 -2.58 7.31
CA SER A 203 6.54 -2.93 5.91
C SER A 203 6.67 -1.66 5.07
N SER A 204 7.79 -1.50 4.36
CA SER A 204 8.08 -0.27 3.61
C SER A 204 8.35 -0.54 2.14
N SER A 205 7.84 0.35 1.28
CA SER A 205 8.17 0.37 -0.15
C SER A 205 9.51 1.05 -0.45
N SER A 206 9.99 1.93 0.45
CA SER A 206 11.26 2.64 0.24
C SER A 206 12.45 1.77 0.65
N LEU A 207 13.53 1.82 -0.13
CA LEU A 207 14.76 1.07 0.18
C LEU A 207 15.36 1.47 1.54
N SER A 208 15.34 2.77 1.86
CA SER A 208 15.82 3.27 3.16
C SER A 208 14.94 2.85 4.32
N GLY A 209 13.63 2.76 4.12
CA GLY A 209 12.68 2.23 5.10
C GLY A 209 12.83 0.72 5.30
N GLN A 210 13.08 -0.04 4.22
CA GLN A 210 13.37 -1.47 4.31
C GLN A 210 14.67 -1.73 5.07
N ALA A 211 15.71 -0.94 4.85
CA ALA A 211 16.95 -1.03 5.60
C ALA A 211 16.75 -0.73 7.09
N ALA A 212 15.95 0.30 7.41
CA ALA A 212 15.60 0.62 8.80
C ALA A 212 14.79 -0.52 9.46
N ALA A 213 13.82 -1.09 8.74
CA ALA A 213 13.04 -2.23 9.19
C ALA A 213 13.91 -3.44 9.49
N PHE A 214 14.81 -3.79 8.58
CA PHE A 214 15.75 -4.92 8.76
C PHE A 214 16.66 -4.76 9.97
N LEU A 215 17.04 -3.50 10.29
CA LEU A 215 17.97 -3.22 11.40
C LEU A 215 17.30 -3.21 12.77
N ALA A 216 16.03 -2.78 12.86
CA ALA A 216 15.45 -2.44 14.16
C ALA A 216 14.00 -2.92 14.37
N ALA A 217 13.31 -3.46 13.39
CA ALA A 217 11.98 -4.03 13.60
C ALA A 217 12.08 -5.45 14.13
N ASP A 218 11.17 -5.82 15.04
CA ASP A 218 11.04 -7.21 15.50
C ASP A 218 10.59 -8.13 14.36
N MET A 219 9.71 -7.61 13.51
CA MET A 219 9.24 -8.30 12.31
C MET A 219 9.15 -7.33 11.13
N PHE A 220 9.50 -7.82 9.96
CA PHE A 220 9.50 -6.96 8.77
C PHE A 220 9.11 -7.71 7.50
N SER A 221 8.55 -6.97 6.55
CA SER A 221 8.31 -7.42 5.17
C SER A 221 9.16 -6.59 4.22
N LEU A 222 9.88 -7.26 3.32
CA LEU A 222 10.75 -6.62 2.34
C LEU A 222 10.22 -6.81 0.92
N GLY A 223 10.48 -5.83 0.07
CA GLY A 223 10.12 -5.90 -1.34
C GLY A 223 8.62 -6.06 -1.55
N GLU A 224 8.24 -7.05 -2.36
CA GLU A 224 6.84 -7.32 -2.69
C GLU A 224 6.02 -7.94 -1.55
N ASP A 225 6.65 -8.57 -0.59
CA ASP A 225 5.97 -9.10 0.60
C ASP A 225 5.32 -7.98 1.41
N ALA A 226 5.86 -6.76 1.32
CA ALA A 226 5.26 -5.57 1.91
C ALA A 226 3.87 -5.25 1.34
N LEU A 227 3.59 -5.66 0.11
CA LEU A 227 2.32 -5.43 -0.59
C LEU A 227 1.30 -6.55 -0.36
N GLN A 228 1.72 -7.71 0.15
CA GLN A 228 0.88 -8.90 0.26
C GLN A 228 0.09 -8.99 1.57
N THR A 229 0.30 -8.07 2.50
CA THR A 229 -0.17 -8.17 3.89
C THR A 229 -1.68 -8.30 4.07
N THR A 230 -2.50 -7.93 3.07
CA THR A 230 -3.96 -7.92 3.21
C THR A 230 -4.73 -8.56 2.08
N LEU A 231 -4.08 -8.77 0.94
CA LEU A 231 -4.75 -9.22 -0.27
C LEU A 231 -5.07 -10.73 -0.27
N ALA A 232 -4.53 -11.49 0.69
CA ALA A 232 -4.63 -12.95 0.68
C ALA A 232 -6.04 -13.52 0.91
N GLU A 233 -6.96 -12.73 1.48
CA GLU A 233 -8.29 -13.25 1.84
C GLU A 233 -9.34 -13.14 0.72
N SER A 234 -9.19 -12.19 -0.22
CA SER A 234 -10.17 -12.01 -1.29
C SER A 234 -9.85 -12.88 -2.52
N ALA A 235 -10.88 -13.44 -3.16
CA ALA A 235 -10.71 -14.22 -4.39
C ALA A 235 -10.10 -13.37 -5.53
N GLY A 236 -10.40 -12.06 -5.55
CA GLY A 236 -9.84 -11.14 -6.53
C GLY A 236 -8.35 -10.89 -6.33
N ALA A 237 -7.91 -10.80 -5.08
CA ALA A 237 -6.50 -10.61 -4.74
C ALA A 237 -5.65 -11.83 -5.10
N LYS A 238 -6.16 -13.03 -4.84
CA LYS A 238 -5.49 -14.27 -5.27
C LYS A 238 -5.31 -14.32 -6.78
N ALA A 239 -6.36 -13.93 -7.54
CA ALA A 239 -6.29 -13.85 -8.99
C ALA A 239 -5.29 -12.79 -9.47
N ALA A 240 -5.14 -11.68 -8.75
CA ALA A 240 -4.17 -10.63 -9.08
C ALA A 240 -2.72 -11.10 -8.88
N VAL A 241 -2.42 -11.80 -7.78
CA VAL A 241 -1.09 -12.38 -7.53
C VAL A 241 -0.72 -13.37 -8.63
N ASP A 242 -1.63 -14.28 -8.98
CA ASP A 242 -1.37 -15.26 -10.03
C ASP A 242 -1.21 -14.64 -11.42
N ALA A 243 -1.98 -13.59 -11.71
CA ALA A 243 -1.82 -12.84 -12.95
C ALA A 243 -0.46 -12.14 -13.01
N GLN A 244 0.02 -11.63 -11.88
CA GLN A 244 1.35 -11.02 -11.76
C GLN A 244 2.47 -12.05 -11.99
N ASP A 245 2.37 -13.24 -11.40
CA ASP A 245 3.33 -14.32 -11.60
C ASP A 245 3.34 -14.82 -13.04
N LEU A 246 2.16 -14.94 -13.66
CA LEU A 246 2.04 -15.29 -15.08
C LEU A 246 2.70 -14.24 -15.97
N LEU A 247 2.48 -12.94 -15.69
CA LEU A 247 3.11 -11.85 -16.43
C LEU A 247 4.63 -11.83 -16.27
N ARG A 248 5.15 -12.07 -15.05
CA ARG A 248 6.59 -12.21 -14.81
C ARG A 248 7.20 -13.33 -15.62
N MET A 249 6.52 -14.48 -15.64
CA MET A 249 6.97 -15.64 -16.42
C MET A 249 6.98 -15.32 -17.93
N LEU A 250 5.94 -14.64 -18.45
CA LEU A 250 5.88 -14.22 -19.85
C LEU A 250 6.97 -13.21 -20.21
N ILE A 251 7.26 -12.25 -19.33
CA ILE A 251 8.34 -11.27 -19.52
C ILE A 251 9.69 -11.99 -19.53
N ALA A 252 9.94 -12.89 -18.58
CA ALA A 252 11.18 -13.67 -18.52
C ALA A 252 11.39 -14.53 -19.77
N LEU A 253 10.35 -15.21 -20.25
CA LEU A 253 10.39 -15.99 -21.50
C LEU A 253 10.62 -15.08 -22.72
N GLY A 254 9.97 -13.91 -22.76
CA GLY A 254 10.17 -12.93 -23.81
C GLY A 254 11.60 -12.40 -23.88
N LEU A 255 12.19 -12.09 -22.72
CA LEU A 255 13.58 -11.66 -22.62
C LEU A 255 14.56 -12.77 -23.04
N LEU A 256 14.29 -14.01 -22.62
CA LEU A 256 15.08 -15.16 -22.99
C LEU A 256 15.00 -15.43 -24.51
N ALA A 257 13.81 -15.37 -25.10
CA ALA A 257 13.61 -15.49 -26.52
C ALA A 257 14.33 -14.37 -27.30
N ALA A 258 14.25 -13.12 -26.83
CA ALA A 258 14.96 -12.00 -27.43
C ALA A 258 16.50 -12.18 -27.36
N ALA A 259 17.00 -12.67 -26.22
CA ALA A 259 18.43 -12.98 -26.06
C ALA A 259 18.89 -14.07 -27.01
N VAL A 260 18.12 -15.15 -27.20
CA VAL A 260 18.40 -16.23 -28.13
C VAL A 260 18.39 -15.73 -29.58
N LEU A 261 17.38 -14.93 -29.97
CA LEU A 261 17.27 -14.34 -31.29
C LEU A 261 18.44 -13.39 -31.62
N LYS A 262 18.93 -12.66 -30.60
CA LYS A 262 20.11 -11.82 -30.74
C LYS A 262 21.40 -12.66 -30.89
N LEU A 263 21.52 -13.74 -30.13
CA LEU A 263 22.68 -14.66 -30.25
C LEU A 263 22.72 -15.40 -31.60
N THR A 264 21.55 -15.70 -32.18
CA THR A 264 21.46 -16.34 -33.52
C THR A 264 21.56 -15.33 -34.68
N GLY A 265 21.73 -14.03 -34.39
CA GLY A 265 21.88 -13.00 -35.42
C GLY A 265 20.60 -12.67 -36.19
N VAL A 266 19.45 -13.12 -35.73
CA VAL A 266 18.13 -12.82 -36.33
C VAL A 266 17.67 -11.41 -35.95
N LEU A 267 18.04 -10.93 -34.76
CA LEU A 267 17.81 -9.53 -34.34
C LEU A 267 19.12 -8.74 -34.43
N PRO A 268 19.09 -7.52 -34.99
CA PRO A 268 20.26 -6.65 -35.07
C PRO A 268 20.76 -6.18 -33.71
#